data_b74f64f0f0ae1223153ee0b3f08ef146
#
_entry.id   b74f64f0f0ae1223153ee0b3f08ef146
#
_cell.length_a   1.000
_cell.length_b   1.000
_cell.length_c   1.000
_cell.angle_alpha   90.00
_cell.angle_beta   90.00
_cell.angle_gamma   90.00
#
_symmetry.space_group_name_H-M   'P 1'
#
loop_
_entity.id
_entity.type
_entity.pdbx_description
1 polymer ?
#
loop_
_entity_poly.entity_id
_entity_poly.type
_entity_poly.pdbx_seq_one_letter_code
_entity_poly.pdbx_strand_id
1 'polypeptide(L)'
;MQQSGFAALIWQHLVMFIISFILIYLAVVKQFEPLLLLPIAFGMFLTNLPLADLMKEADPWYASGVLRIIYNGIKSNLFPCLIFMGIGAMTDFGPLIANPISLLLGAAAQFGIYITFMAASALPIFTAKQAAAIAIIGGADGPTSIYIANNLAPELLAPIAVAAYSYMALIPMIQPPIMKLLTTKKERAVKMKQLRKVSKTEKIVFPIGTVLFTSLLLPSVAPLLGMLMLGNIFRESGVVQRLSDTAQNALINIVTIMLGVTVGATANGALFLRLQTISIIFMGLFAFCMSTVGGILLGKLLYIVTGGKINPLIGSAGVSAVPMAARVSQTVGASENPTNFLLMHAMGPNVAGVIGSAVAAGYFMLIFGK
;
A
#
# COMPACT_ATOMS: atom_id res chain seq x y z
N MET A 1 35.89 28.34 -0.81
CA MET A 1 35.06 27.67 0.23
C MET A 1 33.59 28.11 0.24
N GLN A 2 33.23 29.33 -0.16
CA GLN A 2 31.84 29.83 -0.19
C GLN A 2 30.90 29.08 -1.15
N GLN A 3 31.41 28.29 -2.10
CA GLN A 3 30.64 27.45 -3.03
C GLN A 3 30.59 25.95 -2.61
N SER A 4 31.06 25.59 -1.43
CA SER A 4 31.03 24.22 -0.96
C SER A 4 29.71 23.93 -0.20
N GLY A 5 29.16 22.72 -0.36
CA GLY A 5 27.99 22.28 0.38
C GLY A 5 28.16 22.38 1.90
N PHE A 6 29.37 22.30 2.43
CA PHE A 6 29.65 22.49 3.86
C PHE A 6 29.29 23.91 4.37
N ALA A 7 29.53 24.94 3.54
CA ALA A 7 29.19 26.33 3.90
C ALA A 7 27.66 26.58 3.85
N ALA A 8 26.92 25.78 3.10
CA ALA A 8 25.47 25.88 2.95
C ALA A 8 24.69 24.95 3.89
N LEU A 9 25.38 24.24 4.79
CA LEU A 9 24.72 23.35 5.77
C LEU A 9 23.88 24.16 6.78
N ILE A 10 22.63 23.78 6.91
CA ILE A 10 21.71 24.27 7.93
C ILE A 10 21.24 23.11 8.82
N TRP A 11 20.69 23.41 10.02
CA TRP A 11 20.29 22.39 10.96
C TRP A 11 19.24 21.39 10.40
N GLN A 12 18.36 21.85 9.51
CA GLN A 12 17.38 20.99 8.84
C GLN A 12 18.05 19.89 8.03
N HIS A 13 19.15 20.19 7.31
CA HIS A 13 19.89 19.17 6.58
C HIS A 13 20.45 18.09 7.50
N LEU A 14 21.02 18.48 8.65
CA LEU A 14 21.58 17.53 9.63
C LEU A 14 20.50 16.62 10.20
N VAL A 15 19.33 17.16 10.56
CA VAL A 15 18.19 16.36 11.03
C VAL A 15 17.73 15.40 9.96
N MET A 16 17.60 15.83 8.71
CA MET A 16 17.19 14.97 7.60
C MET A 16 18.22 13.88 7.30
N PHE A 17 19.51 14.13 7.46
CA PHE A 17 20.53 13.08 7.38
C PHE A 17 20.35 12.03 8.46
N ILE A 18 20.12 12.43 9.70
CA ILE A 18 19.87 11.51 10.81
C ILE A 18 18.63 10.66 10.51
N ILE A 19 17.53 11.28 10.09
CA ILE A 19 16.29 10.55 9.74
C ILE A 19 16.58 9.56 8.60
N SER A 20 17.26 10.00 7.53
CA SER A 20 17.61 9.14 6.40
C SER A 20 18.46 7.94 6.83
N PHE A 21 19.46 8.15 7.69
CA PHE A 21 20.31 7.06 8.19
C PHE A 21 19.55 6.10 9.10
N ILE A 22 18.61 6.60 9.92
CA ILE A 22 17.71 5.73 10.69
C ILE A 22 16.86 4.86 9.76
N LEU A 23 16.26 5.44 8.72
CA LEU A 23 15.46 4.70 7.75
C LEU A 23 16.30 3.68 6.96
N ILE A 24 17.53 4.03 6.58
CA ILE A 24 18.49 3.10 5.94
C ILE A 24 18.81 1.94 6.90
N TYR A 25 19.08 2.24 8.18
CA TYR A 25 19.32 1.21 9.18
C TYR A 25 18.12 0.27 9.35
N LEU A 26 16.91 0.82 9.40
CA LEU A 26 15.68 0.02 9.47
C LEU A 26 15.51 -0.87 8.23
N ALA A 27 15.80 -0.35 7.05
CA ALA A 27 15.72 -1.11 5.80
C ALA A 27 16.78 -2.23 5.72
N VAL A 28 18.06 -1.90 6.02
CA VAL A 28 19.19 -2.81 5.80
C VAL A 28 19.32 -3.81 6.95
N VAL A 29 19.29 -3.34 8.20
CA VAL A 29 19.57 -4.18 9.38
C VAL A 29 18.30 -4.84 9.91
N LYS A 30 17.19 -4.11 9.97
CA LYS A 30 15.91 -4.64 10.46
C LYS A 30 15.05 -5.25 9.36
N GLN A 31 15.47 -5.11 8.09
CA GLN A 31 14.77 -5.62 6.91
C GLN A 31 13.30 -5.16 6.81
N PHE A 32 13.03 -3.92 7.21
CA PHE A 32 11.73 -3.29 7.12
C PHE A 32 11.49 -2.84 5.68
N GLU A 33 10.72 -3.63 4.92
CA GLU A 33 10.36 -3.40 3.52
C GLU A 33 11.54 -2.84 2.67
N PRO A 34 12.68 -3.58 2.61
CA PRO A 34 13.94 -3.02 2.11
C PRO A 34 13.88 -2.58 0.65
N LEU A 35 13.03 -3.19 -0.16
CA LEU A 35 12.90 -2.88 -1.59
C LEU A 35 12.41 -1.46 -1.85
N LEU A 36 11.63 -0.88 -0.95
CA LEU A 36 11.09 0.47 -1.09
C LEU A 36 11.68 1.44 -0.07
N LEU A 37 11.81 1.03 1.19
CA LEU A 37 12.29 1.94 2.23
C LEU A 37 13.73 2.38 1.99
N LEU A 38 14.60 1.51 1.46
CA LEU A 38 15.99 1.86 1.17
C LEU A 38 16.11 2.93 0.06
N PRO A 39 15.50 2.78 -1.12
CA PRO A 39 15.50 3.84 -2.13
C PRO A 39 14.87 5.15 -1.64
N ILE A 40 13.78 5.10 -0.88
CA ILE A 40 13.14 6.30 -0.29
C ILE A 40 14.11 7.01 0.65
N ALA A 41 14.72 6.28 1.58
CA ALA A 41 15.65 6.83 2.55
C ALA A 41 16.88 7.45 1.87
N PHE A 42 17.39 6.80 0.83
CA PHE A 42 18.53 7.31 0.06
C PHE A 42 18.15 8.55 -0.78
N GLY A 43 16.98 8.56 -1.40
CA GLY A 43 16.44 9.73 -2.10
C GLY A 43 16.25 10.93 -1.17
N MET A 44 15.76 10.69 0.07
CA MET A 44 15.66 11.69 1.13
C MET A 44 17.05 12.25 1.50
N PHE A 45 18.05 11.39 1.64
CA PHE A 45 19.42 11.80 1.88
C PHE A 45 19.95 12.69 0.74
N LEU A 46 19.79 12.25 -0.51
CA LEU A 46 20.29 12.98 -1.68
C LEU A 46 19.69 14.38 -1.83
N THR A 47 18.38 14.53 -1.65
CA THR A 47 17.71 15.83 -1.83
C THR A 47 18.07 16.85 -0.75
N ASN A 48 18.55 16.40 0.41
CA ASN A 48 18.98 17.26 1.50
C ASN A 48 20.48 17.58 1.47
N LEU A 49 21.22 17.14 0.43
CA LEU A 49 22.58 17.58 0.18
C LEU A 49 22.56 19.04 -0.30
N PRO A 50 23.22 19.96 0.42
CA PRO A 50 23.22 21.37 0.04
C PRO A 50 23.84 21.58 -1.35
N LEU A 51 23.24 22.45 -2.17
CA LEU A 51 23.70 22.82 -3.52
C LEU A 51 23.73 21.69 -4.56
N ALA A 52 23.12 20.53 -4.26
CA ALA A 52 23.10 19.41 -5.21
C ALA A 52 22.06 19.57 -6.34
N ASP A 53 21.06 20.44 -6.16
CA ASP A 53 20.04 20.84 -7.16
C ASP A 53 19.31 19.68 -7.85
N LEU A 54 19.29 18.48 -7.23
CA LEU A 54 18.76 17.25 -7.82
C LEU A 54 17.24 17.31 -8.11
N MET A 55 16.51 18.12 -7.34
CA MET A 55 15.06 18.34 -7.48
C MET A 55 14.71 19.72 -8.05
N LYS A 56 15.71 20.48 -8.52
CA LYS A 56 15.51 21.80 -9.11
C LYS A 56 14.64 21.70 -10.36
N GLU A 57 13.63 22.55 -10.44
CA GLU A 57 12.79 22.71 -11.63
C GLU A 57 13.40 23.76 -12.56
N ALA A 58 13.46 23.47 -13.84
CA ALA A 58 13.95 24.37 -14.86
C ALA A 58 13.09 24.29 -16.13
N ASP A 59 13.13 25.36 -16.92
CA ASP A 59 12.56 25.43 -18.26
C ASP A 59 13.72 25.67 -19.26
N PRO A 60 13.89 24.79 -20.25
CA PRO A 60 13.07 23.63 -20.58
C PRO A 60 13.23 22.47 -19.55
N TRP A 61 12.19 21.63 -19.46
CA TRP A 61 12.10 20.57 -18.43
C TRP A 61 13.30 19.63 -18.33
N TYR A 62 14.00 19.38 -19.45
CA TYR A 62 15.20 18.53 -19.50
C TYR A 62 16.44 19.17 -18.88
N ALA A 63 16.41 20.46 -18.60
CA ALA A 63 17.44 21.16 -17.83
C ALA A 63 17.23 21.08 -16.32
N SER A 64 16.14 20.45 -15.88
CA SER A 64 15.84 20.20 -14.47
C SER A 64 16.83 19.21 -13.86
N GLY A 65 16.90 19.19 -12.54
CA GLY A 65 17.67 18.19 -11.79
C GLY A 65 17.24 16.76 -12.12
N VAL A 66 18.18 15.82 -12.12
CA VAL A 66 17.94 14.43 -12.57
C VAL A 66 16.78 13.74 -11.82
N LEU A 67 16.66 13.94 -10.51
CA LEU A 67 15.57 13.37 -9.75
C LEU A 67 14.23 14.05 -10.07
N ARG A 68 14.24 15.33 -10.43
CA ARG A 68 13.05 16.05 -10.90
C ARG A 68 12.53 15.49 -12.22
N ILE A 69 13.42 15.13 -13.14
CA ILE A 69 13.05 14.51 -14.42
C ILE A 69 12.36 13.16 -14.17
N ILE A 70 12.96 12.30 -13.34
CA ILE A 70 12.40 10.99 -13.01
C ILE A 70 11.07 11.16 -12.25
N TYR A 71 10.94 12.16 -11.37
CA TYR A 71 9.74 12.46 -10.61
C TYR A 71 8.51 12.74 -11.49
N ASN A 72 8.69 13.13 -12.75
CA ASN A 72 7.57 13.27 -13.68
C ASN A 72 6.80 11.95 -13.91
N GLY A 73 7.45 10.80 -13.74
CA GLY A 73 6.76 9.50 -13.74
C GLY A 73 5.80 9.30 -12.55
N ILE A 74 6.03 9.97 -11.42
CA ILE A 74 5.06 10.05 -10.32
C ILE A 74 3.96 11.05 -10.67
N LYS A 75 4.32 12.27 -11.09
CA LYS A 75 3.36 13.33 -11.45
C LYS A 75 2.34 12.87 -12.51
N SER A 76 2.78 12.05 -13.47
CA SER A 76 1.91 11.48 -14.52
C SER A 76 1.14 10.22 -14.06
N ASN A 77 1.31 9.77 -12.82
CA ASN A 77 0.78 8.51 -12.28
C ASN A 77 1.30 7.25 -13.01
N LEU A 78 2.33 7.37 -13.84
CA LEU A 78 2.91 6.25 -14.60
C LEU A 78 3.47 5.17 -13.66
N PHE A 79 4.29 5.56 -12.68
CA PHE A 79 4.95 4.60 -11.79
C PHE A 79 3.96 3.82 -10.93
N PRO A 80 2.97 4.42 -10.23
CA PRO A 80 1.96 3.66 -9.50
C PRO A 80 1.23 2.65 -10.39
N CYS A 81 0.83 3.03 -11.59
CA CYS A 81 0.14 2.14 -12.54
C CYS A 81 1.02 0.95 -12.97
N LEU A 82 2.30 1.17 -13.27
CA LEU A 82 3.23 0.10 -13.65
C LEU A 82 3.51 -0.85 -12.48
N ILE A 83 3.61 -0.35 -11.26
CA ILE A 83 3.73 -1.21 -10.06
C ILE A 83 2.47 -2.07 -9.90
N PHE A 84 1.27 -1.51 -10.10
CA PHE A 84 0.03 -2.28 -10.06
C PHE A 84 0.00 -3.40 -11.10
N MET A 85 0.54 -3.17 -12.30
CA MET A 85 0.68 -4.23 -13.30
C MET A 85 1.62 -5.35 -12.82
N GLY A 86 2.75 -5.00 -12.22
CA GLY A 86 3.67 -5.97 -11.63
C GLY A 86 3.01 -6.77 -10.49
N ILE A 87 2.31 -6.09 -9.58
CA ILE A 87 1.54 -6.73 -8.50
C ILE A 87 0.49 -7.68 -9.08
N GLY A 88 -0.23 -7.27 -10.12
CA GLY A 88 -1.21 -8.12 -10.80
C GLY A 88 -0.60 -9.40 -11.38
N ALA A 89 0.59 -9.29 -11.99
CA ALA A 89 1.32 -10.44 -12.51
C ALA A 89 1.82 -11.39 -11.41
N MET A 90 2.04 -10.89 -10.19
CA MET A 90 2.42 -11.71 -9.03
C MET A 90 1.21 -12.31 -8.31
N THR A 91 0.02 -11.74 -8.48
CA THR A 91 -1.16 -12.06 -7.67
C THR A 91 -1.95 -13.24 -8.23
N ASP A 92 -2.31 -14.20 -7.37
CA ASP A 92 -3.27 -15.27 -7.68
C ASP A 92 -4.65 -14.90 -7.11
N PHE A 93 -5.60 -14.60 -7.99
CA PHE A 93 -7.00 -14.34 -7.62
C PHE A 93 -7.82 -15.61 -7.38
N GLY A 94 -7.25 -16.80 -7.59
CA GLY A 94 -7.91 -18.08 -7.38
C GLY A 94 -8.61 -18.21 -6.03
N PRO A 95 -7.96 -17.92 -4.89
CA PRO A 95 -8.59 -17.95 -3.56
C PRO A 95 -9.80 -17.03 -3.42
N LEU A 96 -9.77 -15.85 -4.03
CA LEU A 96 -10.88 -14.89 -4.05
C LEU A 96 -12.05 -15.41 -4.88
N ILE A 97 -11.77 -15.93 -6.08
CA ILE A 97 -12.78 -16.49 -6.99
C ILE A 97 -13.42 -17.75 -6.37
N ALA A 98 -12.60 -18.58 -5.70
CA ALA A 98 -13.08 -19.78 -5.02
C ALA A 98 -14.03 -19.48 -3.84
N ASN A 99 -13.81 -18.34 -3.17
CA ASN A 99 -14.62 -17.91 -2.02
C ASN A 99 -14.96 -16.41 -2.11
N PRO A 100 -16.03 -16.02 -2.83
CA PRO A 100 -16.41 -14.62 -3.02
C PRO A 100 -16.74 -13.85 -1.73
N ILE A 101 -17.04 -14.53 -0.62
CA ILE A 101 -17.23 -13.90 0.70
C ILE A 101 -15.98 -13.12 1.12
N SER A 102 -14.82 -13.50 0.59
CA SER A 102 -13.55 -12.80 0.78
C SER A 102 -13.59 -11.33 0.32
N LEU A 103 -14.43 -10.98 -0.67
CA LEU A 103 -14.64 -9.57 -1.08
C LEU A 103 -15.19 -8.73 0.06
N LEU A 104 -16.13 -9.27 0.84
CA LEU A 104 -16.69 -8.57 2.00
C LEU A 104 -15.63 -8.30 3.07
N LEU A 105 -14.73 -9.27 3.30
CA LEU A 105 -13.65 -9.11 4.27
C LEU A 105 -12.62 -8.07 3.81
N GLY A 106 -12.28 -8.06 2.51
CA GLY A 106 -11.46 -7.00 1.93
C GLY A 106 -12.11 -5.62 2.03
N ALA A 107 -13.42 -5.53 1.74
CA ALA A 107 -14.19 -4.30 1.89
C ALA A 107 -14.24 -3.82 3.35
N ALA A 108 -14.43 -4.73 4.31
CA ALA A 108 -14.45 -4.39 5.74
C ALA A 108 -13.11 -3.84 6.25
N ALA A 109 -12.00 -4.31 5.71
CA ALA A 109 -10.69 -3.77 6.06
C ALA A 109 -10.53 -2.31 5.58
N GLN A 110 -11.28 -1.86 4.54
CA GLN A 110 -11.26 -0.45 4.14
C GLN A 110 -11.93 0.47 5.17
N PHE A 111 -12.58 -0.08 6.20
CA PHE A 111 -13.09 0.70 7.34
C PHE A 111 -12.02 1.63 7.94
N GLY A 112 -10.76 1.19 7.99
CA GLY A 112 -9.65 2.02 8.45
C GLY A 112 -9.43 3.25 7.58
N ILE A 113 -9.64 3.18 6.27
CA ILE A 113 -9.56 4.35 5.37
C ILE A 113 -10.63 5.37 5.76
N TYR A 114 -11.88 4.94 5.84
CA TYR A 114 -13.00 5.88 6.07
C TYR A 114 -12.98 6.48 7.48
N ILE A 115 -12.68 5.69 8.52
CA ILE A 115 -12.58 6.21 9.88
C ILE A 115 -11.42 7.19 10.03
N THR A 116 -10.29 6.92 9.36
CA THR A 116 -9.14 7.82 9.35
C THR A 116 -9.43 9.10 8.57
N PHE A 117 -10.18 9.01 7.48
CA PHE A 117 -10.66 10.21 6.78
C PHE A 117 -11.49 11.11 7.69
N MET A 118 -12.44 10.54 8.43
CA MET A 118 -13.24 11.28 9.41
C MET A 118 -12.38 11.90 10.51
N ALA A 119 -11.44 11.12 11.08
CA ALA A 119 -10.55 11.59 12.14
C ALA A 119 -9.60 12.69 11.64
N ALA A 120 -8.98 12.53 10.47
CA ALA A 120 -8.10 13.53 9.88
C ALA A 120 -8.85 14.81 9.48
N SER A 121 -10.08 14.68 8.94
CA SER A 121 -10.94 15.83 8.59
C SER A 121 -11.41 16.62 9.81
N ALA A 122 -11.48 16.00 10.98
CA ALA A 122 -11.80 16.67 12.23
C ALA A 122 -10.64 17.51 12.79
N LEU A 123 -9.42 17.31 12.30
CA LEU A 123 -8.25 18.08 12.71
C LEU A 123 -8.13 19.36 11.88
N PRO A 124 -8.02 20.54 12.51
CA PRO A 124 -7.97 21.82 11.79
C PRO A 124 -6.69 22.03 10.96
N ILE A 125 -5.69 21.15 11.13
CA ILE A 125 -4.40 21.22 10.46
C ILE A 125 -4.44 20.60 9.04
N PHE A 126 -5.49 19.89 8.67
CA PHE A 126 -5.62 19.23 7.37
C PHE A 126 -6.85 19.72 6.60
N THR A 127 -6.68 19.92 5.30
CA THR A 127 -7.79 20.09 4.38
C THR A 127 -8.46 18.75 4.06
N ALA A 128 -9.68 18.76 3.52
CA ALA A 128 -10.38 17.53 3.13
C ALA A 128 -9.58 16.70 2.10
N LYS A 129 -8.88 17.34 1.14
CA LYS A 129 -7.99 16.67 0.19
C LYS A 129 -6.82 16.01 0.90
N GLN A 130 -6.20 16.70 1.84
CA GLN A 130 -5.10 16.15 2.64
C GLN A 130 -5.58 15.00 3.53
N ALA A 131 -6.75 15.14 4.16
CA ALA A 131 -7.36 14.08 4.96
C ALA A 131 -7.63 12.81 4.13
N ALA A 132 -8.12 12.95 2.89
CA ALA A 132 -8.31 11.84 1.97
C ALA A 132 -6.97 11.16 1.60
N ALA A 133 -5.93 11.96 1.34
CA ALA A 133 -4.59 11.46 1.05
C ALA A 133 -3.94 10.74 2.24
N ILE A 134 -4.18 11.18 3.46
CA ILE A 134 -3.71 10.52 4.68
C ILE A 134 -4.49 9.22 4.92
N ALA A 135 -5.80 9.27 4.77
CA ALA A 135 -6.69 8.16 5.06
C ALA A 135 -6.38 6.90 4.24
N ILE A 136 -5.95 7.07 2.99
CA ILE A 136 -5.67 5.94 2.08
C ILE A 136 -4.55 5.03 2.61
N ILE A 137 -3.70 5.51 3.52
CA ILE A 137 -2.68 4.69 4.21
C ILE A 137 -3.33 3.47 4.87
N GLY A 138 -4.57 3.59 5.36
CA GLY A 138 -5.32 2.49 5.96
C GLY A 138 -5.57 1.30 5.03
N GLY A 139 -5.53 1.50 3.71
CA GLY A 139 -5.60 0.40 2.75
C GLY A 139 -4.38 -0.53 2.78
N ALA A 140 -3.28 -0.10 3.41
CA ALA A 140 -2.00 -0.80 3.40
C ALA A 140 -1.47 -1.09 1.99
N ASP A 141 -1.61 -0.10 1.12
CA ASP A 141 -1.27 -0.15 -0.30
C ASP A 141 -0.39 1.05 -0.65
N GLY A 142 0.91 0.82 -0.71
CA GLY A 142 1.89 1.87 -0.96
C GLY A 142 1.67 2.60 -2.30
N PRO A 143 1.57 1.90 -3.43
CA PRO A 143 1.32 2.52 -4.73
C PRO A 143 0.03 3.35 -4.78
N THR A 144 -1.06 2.85 -4.19
CA THR A 144 -2.33 3.59 -4.06
C THR A 144 -2.15 4.84 -3.20
N SER A 145 -1.39 4.74 -2.11
CA SER A 145 -1.09 5.90 -1.24
C SER A 145 -0.32 6.97 -2.00
N ILE A 146 0.66 6.59 -2.81
CA ILE A 146 1.40 7.52 -3.67
C ILE A 146 0.49 8.13 -4.74
N TYR A 147 -0.35 7.32 -5.38
CA TYR A 147 -1.29 7.79 -6.40
C TYR A 147 -2.22 8.88 -5.84
N ILE A 148 -2.83 8.64 -4.70
CA ILE A 148 -3.75 9.61 -4.08
C ILE A 148 -3.00 10.82 -3.54
N ALA A 149 -1.87 10.64 -2.86
CA ALA A 149 -1.08 11.77 -2.35
C ALA A 149 -0.60 12.68 -3.50
N ASN A 150 -0.12 12.10 -4.60
CA ASN A 150 0.31 12.86 -5.76
C ASN A 150 -0.82 13.73 -6.37
N ASN A 151 -2.04 13.22 -6.38
CA ASN A 151 -3.17 13.93 -7.01
C ASN A 151 -3.88 14.90 -6.06
N LEU A 152 -4.00 14.59 -4.77
CA LEU A 152 -4.81 15.36 -3.81
C LEU A 152 -3.98 16.23 -2.86
N ALA A 153 -2.75 15.81 -2.52
CA ALA A 153 -1.88 16.48 -1.56
C ALA A 153 -0.40 16.25 -1.87
N PRO A 154 0.11 16.77 -3.02
CA PRO A 154 1.50 16.51 -3.44
C PRO A 154 2.55 16.94 -2.42
N GLU A 155 2.26 17.97 -1.62
CA GLU A 155 3.10 18.47 -0.54
C GLU A 155 3.24 17.48 0.63
N LEU A 156 2.33 16.53 0.77
CA LEU A 156 2.35 15.47 1.79
C LEU A 156 2.83 14.11 1.23
N LEU A 157 3.24 14.06 -0.03
CA LEU A 157 3.62 12.80 -0.70
C LEU A 157 4.71 12.03 0.07
N ALA A 158 5.80 12.72 0.46
CA ALA A 158 6.89 12.07 1.19
C ALA A 158 6.48 11.53 2.56
N PRO A 159 5.86 12.30 3.46
CA PRO A 159 5.44 11.78 4.76
C PRO A 159 4.40 10.67 4.64
N ILE A 160 3.46 10.74 3.69
CA ILE A 160 2.48 9.69 3.45
C ILE A 160 3.17 8.39 2.97
N ALA A 161 4.09 8.49 2.02
CA ALA A 161 4.81 7.33 1.51
C ALA A 161 5.69 6.68 2.60
N VAL A 162 6.45 7.47 3.35
CA VAL A 162 7.28 6.95 4.46
C VAL A 162 6.39 6.26 5.49
N ALA A 163 5.26 6.85 5.89
CA ALA A 163 4.33 6.24 6.81
C ALA A 163 3.75 4.93 6.26
N ALA A 164 3.22 4.94 5.03
CA ALA A 164 2.59 3.77 4.41
C ALA A 164 3.55 2.57 4.35
N TYR A 165 4.76 2.76 3.83
CA TYR A 165 5.73 1.66 3.70
C TYR A 165 6.33 1.22 5.03
N SER A 166 6.55 2.15 5.98
CA SER A 166 7.02 1.78 7.32
C SER A 166 6.00 0.91 8.04
N TYR A 167 4.71 1.24 7.95
CA TYR A 167 3.65 0.45 8.61
C TYR A 167 3.39 -0.88 7.92
N MET A 168 3.52 -0.97 6.60
CA MET A 168 3.48 -2.26 5.90
C MET A 168 4.53 -3.22 6.45
N ALA A 169 5.75 -2.74 6.70
CA ALA A 169 6.81 -3.54 7.31
C ALA A 169 6.49 -3.96 8.76
N LEU A 170 5.72 -3.17 9.48
CA LEU A 170 5.34 -3.42 10.88
C LEU A 170 4.08 -4.30 11.03
N ILE A 171 3.44 -4.71 9.95
CA ILE A 171 2.25 -5.58 9.97
C ILE A 171 2.43 -6.80 10.91
N PRO A 172 3.55 -7.56 10.86
CA PRO A 172 3.76 -8.69 11.74
C PRO A 172 3.80 -8.34 13.23
N MET A 173 4.02 -7.08 13.57
CA MET A 173 4.04 -6.58 14.96
C MET A 173 2.69 -5.95 15.35
N ILE A 174 2.04 -5.24 14.44
CA ILE A 174 0.80 -4.49 14.70
C ILE A 174 -0.42 -5.41 14.74
N GLN A 175 -0.55 -6.33 13.77
CA GLN A 175 -1.75 -7.15 13.64
C GLN A 175 -1.94 -8.20 14.76
N PRO A 176 -0.92 -9.00 15.18
CA PRO A 176 -1.15 -10.09 16.12
C PRO A 176 -1.73 -9.66 17.47
N PRO A 177 -1.32 -8.55 18.10
CA PRO A 177 -1.96 -8.06 19.33
C PRO A 177 -3.45 -7.75 19.12
N ILE A 178 -3.81 -7.08 18.04
CA ILE A 178 -5.20 -6.72 17.71
C ILE A 178 -6.04 -8.00 17.45
N MET A 179 -5.48 -8.94 16.70
CA MET A 179 -6.11 -10.24 16.40
C MET A 179 -6.41 -11.00 17.69
N LYS A 180 -5.43 -11.08 18.60
CA LYS A 180 -5.59 -11.78 19.89
C LYS A 180 -6.58 -11.07 20.82
N LEU A 181 -6.60 -9.73 20.83
CA LEU A 181 -7.51 -8.93 21.62
C LEU A 181 -8.98 -9.12 21.17
N LEU A 182 -9.21 -9.15 19.88
CA LEU A 182 -10.56 -9.19 19.32
C LEU A 182 -11.12 -10.62 19.13
N THR A 183 -10.31 -11.66 19.24
CA THR A 183 -10.74 -13.05 19.01
C THR A 183 -10.40 -13.95 20.19
N THR A 184 -11.24 -14.93 20.44
CA THR A 184 -11.02 -15.99 21.43
C THR A 184 -10.12 -17.10 20.87
N LYS A 185 -9.46 -17.88 21.73
CA LYS A 185 -8.68 -19.06 21.31
C LYS A 185 -9.51 -20.03 20.47
N LYS A 186 -10.80 -20.22 20.83
CA LYS A 186 -11.73 -21.10 20.15
C LYS A 186 -11.99 -20.65 18.71
N GLU A 187 -12.18 -19.35 18.50
CA GLU A 187 -12.37 -18.75 17.18
C GLU A 187 -11.11 -18.87 16.31
N ARG A 188 -9.92 -18.65 16.90
CA ARG A 188 -8.63 -18.75 16.20
C ARG A 188 -8.28 -20.18 15.77
N ALA A 189 -8.74 -21.18 16.52
CA ALA A 189 -8.46 -22.59 16.25
C ALA A 189 -9.36 -23.20 15.15
N VAL A 190 -10.33 -22.46 14.61
CA VAL A 190 -11.27 -22.94 13.58
C VAL A 190 -10.54 -23.33 12.30
N LYS A 191 -10.75 -24.58 11.87
CA LYS A 191 -10.30 -25.07 10.56
C LYS A 191 -11.33 -24.77 9.49
N MET A 192 -10.90 -24.19 8.39
CA MET A 192 -11.74 -23.94 7.23
C MET A 192 -11.68 -25.11 6.24
N LYS A 193 -12.79 -25.34 5.53
CA LYS A 193 -12.85 -26.35 4.47
C LYS A 193 -11.99 -25.94 3.29
N GLN A 194 -11.38 -26.91 2.61
CA GLN A 194 -10.56 -26.67 1.42
C GLN A 194 -11.34 -25.88 0.35
N LEU A 195 -10.67 -24.92 -0.28
CA LEU A 195 -11.23 -24.13 -1.37
C LEU A 195 -11.52 -25.00 -2.60
N ARG A 196 -12.56 -24.66 -3.35
CA ARG A 196 -12.82 -25.31 -4.64
C ARG A 196 -11.73 -25.00 -5.65
N LYS A 197 -11.53 -25.88 -6.60
CA LYS A 197 -10.67 -25.60 -7.75
C LYS A 197 -11.35 -24.55 -8.64
N VAL A 198 -10.56 -23.59 -9.13
CA VAL A 198 -10.99 -22.53 -10.03
C VAL A 198 -10.52 -22.89 -11.43
N SER A 199 -11.39 -22.77 -12.43
CA SER A 199 -11.08 -23.05 -13.82
C SER A 199 -10.23 -21.93 -14.43
N LYS A 200 -9.49 -22.25 -15.52
CA LYS A 200 -8.71 -21.26 -16.26
C LYS A 200 -9.60 -20.15 -16.84
N THR A 201 -10.79 -20.50 -17.31
CA THR A 201 -11.76 -19.54 -17.84
C THR A 201 -12.20 -18.54 -16.77
N GLU A 202 -12.53 -19.00 -15.55
CA GLU A 202 -12.87 -18.10 -14.43
C GLU A 202 -11.72 -17.14 -14.13
N LYS A 203 -10.48 -17.62 -14.12
CA LYS A 203 -9.29 -16.80 -13.84
C LYS A 203 -9.02 -15.74 -14.92
N ILE A 204 -9.45 -15.95 -16.16
CA ILE A 204 -9.32 -14.98 -17.27
C ILE A 204 -10.51 -14.02 -17.30
N VAL A 205 -11.73 -14.52 -17.07
CA VAL A 205 -12.95 -13.70 -17.13
C VAL A 205 -13.05 -12.76 -15.95
N PHE A 206 -12.60 -13.20 -14.76
CA PHE A 206 -12.68 -12.40 -13.52
C PHE A 206 -11.99 -11.04 -13.63
N PRO A 207 -10.72 -10.92 -14.03
CA PRO A 207 -10.05 -9.61 -14.17
C PRO A 207 -10.73 -8.70 -15.19
N ILE A 208 -11.18 -9.23 -16.32
CA ILE A 208 -11.87 -8.47 -17.37
C ILE A 208 -13.20 -7.94 -16.82
N GLY A 209 -14.01 -8.81 -16.22
CA GLY A 209 -15.30 -8.45 -15.63
C GLY A 209 -15.15 -7.43 -14.48
N THR A 210 -14.12 -7.60 -13.66
CA THR A 210 -13.83 -6.67 -12.56
C THR A 210 -13.49 -5.27 -13.09
N VAL A 211 -12.60 -5.15 -14.08
CA VAL A 211 -12.27 -3.85 -14.67
C VAL A 211 -13.50 -3.22 -15.33
N LEU A 212 -14.22 -3.98 -16.14
CA LEU A 212 -15.40 -3.49 -16.84
C LEU A 212 -16.43 -2.93 -15.85
N PHE A 213 -16.82 -3.74 -14.86
CA PHE A 213 -17.85 -3.36 -13.90
C PHE A 213 -17.41 -2.16 -13.03
N THR A 214 -16.21 -2.22 -12.47
CA THR A 214 -15.74 -1.16 -11.57
C THR A 214 -15.46 0.16 -12.31
N SER A 215 -14.91 0.12 -13.54
CA SER A 215 -14.61 1.32 -14.31
C SER A 215 -15.85 1.98 -14.89
N LEU A 216 -16.90 1.21 -15.20
CA LEU A 216 -18.19 1.78 -15.60
C LEU A 216 -18.88 2.45 -14.41
N LEU A 217 -18.70 1.94 -13.19
CA LEU A 217 -19.24 2.52 -11.96
C LEU A 217 -18.42 3.72 -11.50
N LEU A 218 -17.09 3.60 -11.51
CA LEU A 218 -16.12 4.59 -11.06
C LEU A 218 -14.97 4.71 -12.07
N PRO A 219 -15.08 5.58 -13.09
CA PRO A 219 -14.06 5.71 -14.14
C PRO A 219 -12.65 6.02 -13.62
N SER A 220 -12.54 6.73 -12.50
CA SER A 220 -11.28 7.09 -11.84
C SER A 220 -10.47 5.89 -11.31
N VAL A 221 -11.07 4.71 -11.19
CA VAL A 221 -10.39 3.45 -10.78
C VAL A 221 -9.61 2.82 -11.95
N ALA A 222 -10.03 3.10 -13.19
CA ALA A 222 -9.52 2.43 -14.38
C ALA A 222 -7.98 2.40 -14.50
N PRO A 223 -7.22 3.48 -14.21
CA PRO A 223 -5.76 3.44 -14.36
C PRO A 223 -5.10 2.41 -13.44
N LEU A 224 -5.45 2.37 -12.16
CA LEU A 224 -4.84 1.46 -11.19
C LEU A 224 -5.35 0.03 -11.38
N LEU A 225 -6.67 -0.16 -11.34
CA LEU A 225 -7.28 -1.49 -11.40
C LEU A 225 -7.11 -2.13 -12.78
N GLY A 226 -7.16 -1.32 -13.85
CA GLY A 226 -6.91 -1.79 -15.20
C GLY A 226 -5.51 -2.37 -15.35
N MET A 227 -4.49 -1.70 -14.82
CA MET A 227 -3.11 -2.19 -14.87
C MET A 227 -2.90 -3.42 -13.97
N LEU A 228 -3.52 -3.46 -12.79
CA LEU A 228 -3.52 -4.64 -11.92
C LEU A 228 -4.07 -5.87 -12.67
N MET A 229 -5.23 -5.72 -13.29
CA MET A 229 -5.90 -6.82 -13.96
C MET A 229 -5.22 -7.20 -15.27
N LEU A 230 -4.59 -6.24 -15.98
CA LEU A 230 -3.75 -6.55 -17.13
C LEU A 230 -2.56 -7.45 -16.75
N GLY A 231 -1.85 -7.10 -15.67
CA GLY A 231 -0.77 -7.94 -15.14
C GLY A 231 -1.25 -9.34 -14.78
N ASN A 232 -2.43 -9.45 -14.17
CA ASN A 232 -3.01 -10.75 -13.85
C ASN A 232 -3.37 -11.57 -15.09
N ILE A 233 -3.91 -10.93 -16.15
CA ILE A 233 -4.17 -11.60 -17.43
C ILE A 233 -2.86 -12.11 -18.04
N PHE A 234 -1.75 -11.39 -17.96
CA PHE A 234 -0.45 -11.89 -18.42
C PHE A 234 -0.09 -13.22 -17.76
N ARG A 235 -0.30 -13.32 -16.46
CA ARG A 235 -0.05 -14.54 -15.68
C ARG A 235 -1.01 -15.68 -16.04
N GLU A 236 -2.32 -15.45 -15.95
CA GLU A 236 -3.32 -16.50 -16.03
C GLU A 236 -3.61 -16.99 -17.45
N SER A 237 -3.31 -16.18 -18.48
CA SER A 237 -3.46 -16.57 -19.88
C SER A 237 -2.53 -17.74 -20.27
N GLY A 238 -1.30 -17.73 -19.74
CA GLY A 238 -0.26 -18.72 -20.05
C GLY A 238 0.33 -18.60 -21.46
N VAL A 239 -0.09 -17.60 -22.27
CA VAL A 239 0.39 -17.42 -23.65
C VAL A 239 1.42 -16.31 -23.80
N VAL A 240 1.56 -15.47 -22.78
CA VAL A 240 2.49 -14.32 -22.75
C VAL A 240 3.43 -14.39 -21.54
N GLN A 241 3.96 -15.58 -21.25
CA GLN A 241 4.80 -15.82 -20.06
C GLN A 241 5.96 -14.83 -19.96
N ARG A 242 6.61 -14.48 -21.09
CA ARG A 242 7.70 -13.50 -21.08
C ARG A 242 7.27 -12.11 -20.60
N LEU A 243 6.04 -11.67 -20.91
CA LEU A 243 5.50 -10.40 -20.42
C LEU A 243 5.19 -10.49 -18.92
N SER A 244 4.62 -11.60 -18.47
CA SER A 244 4.38 -11.89 -17.06
C SER A 244 5.68 -11.85 -16.27
N ASP A 245 6.72 -12.55 -16.72
CA ASP A 245 8.03 -12.59 -16.07
C ASP A 245 8.70 -11.22 -16.04
N THR A 246 8.59 -10.44 -17.10
CA THR A 246 9.11 -9.06 -17.14
C THR A 246 8.37 -8.16 -16.18
N ALA A 247 7.03 -8.24 -16.14
CA ALA A 247 6.22 -7.39 -15.28
C ALA A 247 6.47 -7.65 -13.79
N GLN A 248 6.54 -8.92 -13.38
CA GLN A 248 6.70 -9.31 -11.98
C GLN A 248 8.14 -9.24 -11.45
N ASN A 249 9.14 -9.08 -12.31
CA ASN A 249 10.55 -9.04 -11.93
C ASN A 249 11.22 -7.75 -12.39
N ALA A 250 11.62 -7.64 -13.65
CA ALA A 250 12.43 -6.52 -14.13
C ALA A 250 11.71 -5.18 -14.05
N LEU A 251 10.48 -5.11 -14.57
CA LEU A 251 9.72 -3.87 -14.63
C LEU A 251 9.38 -3.33 -13.24
N ILE A 252 8.80 -4.19 -12.36
CA ILE A 252 8.43 -3.76 -11.01
C ILE A 252 9.65 -3.28 -10.23
N ASN A 253 10.80 -3.95 -10.35
CA ASN A 253 12.03 -3.57 -9.67
C ASN A 253 12.58 -2.24 -10.18
N ILE A 254 12.64 -2.02 -11.51
CA ILE A 254 13.09 -0.76 -12.10
C ILE A 254 12.20 0.40 -11.65
N VAL A 255 10.88 0.22 -11.75
CA VAL A 255 9.92 1.26 -11.35
C VAL A 255 9.97 1.51 -9.84
N THR A 256 10.18 0.48 -9.02
CA THR A 256 10.33 0.61 -7.56
C THR A 256 11.56 1.46 -7.20
N ILE A 257 12.70 1.25 -7.89
CA ILE A 257 13.90 2.08 -7.69
C ILE A 257 13.60 3.55 -8.03
N MET A 258 13.05 3.79 -9.22
CA MET A 258 12.75 5.16 -9.69
C MET A 258 11.75 5.86 -8.77
N LEU A 259 10.68 5.17 -8.42
CA LEU A 259 9.63 5.69 -7.54
C LEU A 259 10.19 5.94 -6.14
N GLY A 260 10.88 4.96 -5.54
CA GLY A 260 11.41 5.09 -4.19
C GLY A 260 12.37 6.27 -4.04
N VAL A 261 13.37 6.38 -4.92
CA VAL A 261 14.34 7.47 -4.87
C VAL A 261 13.66 8.83 -5.05
N THR A 262 12.72 8.95 -6.00
CA THR A 262 12.08 10.24 -6.28
C THR A 262 11.02 10.62 -5.24
N VAL A 263 10.30 9.68 -4.65
CA VAL A 263 9.43 9.93 -3.49
C VAL A 263 10.26 10.42 -2.31
N GLY A 264 11.37 9.73 -2.01
CA GLY A 264 12.31 10.18 -0.98
C GLY A 264 12.83 11.59 -1.23
N ALA A 265 13.14 11.91 -2.49
CA ALA A 265 13.62 13.21 -2.87
C ALA A 265 12.61 14.36 -2.70
N THR A 266 11.33 14.09 -2.51
CA THR A 266 10.34 15.12 -2.12
C THR A 266 10.42 15.49 -0.63
N ALA A 267 11.13 14.71 0.18
CA ALA A 267 11.30 14.92 1.63
C ALA A 267 12.43 15.91 1.94
N ASN A 268 12.28 17.17 1.56
CA ASN A 268 13.22 18.20 2.01
C ASN A 268 12.91 18.65 3.45
N GLY A 269 13.93 19.14 4.18
CA GLY A 269 13.80 19.49 5.59
C GLY A 269 12.73 20.54 5.88
N ALA A 270 12.53 21.51 4.99
CA ALA A 270 11.54 22.57 5.17
C ALA A 270 10.08 22.06 5.10
N LEU A 271 9.82 21.04 4.32
CA LEU A 271 8.49 20.43 4.17
C LEU A 271 8.29 19.27 5.15
N PHE A 272 9.32 18.46 5.39
CA PHE A 272 9.21 17.23 6.16
C PHE A 272 9.17 17.47 7.69
N LEU A 273 9.91 18.47 8.19
CA LEU A 273 10.00 18.79 9.63
C LEU A 273 8.85 19.69 10.09
N ARG A 274 7.60 19.30 9.79
CA ARG A 274 6.39 20.02 10.18
C ARG A 274 5.55 19.18 11.13
N LEU A 275 4.73 19.82 11.95
CA LEU A 275 3.77 19.13 12.82
C LEU A 275 2.83 18.19 12.05
N GLN A 276 2.49 18.56 10.80
CA GLN A 276 1.70 17.72 9.92
C GLN A 276 2.34 16.35 9.67
N THR A 277 3.66 16.26 9.48
CA THR A 277 4.38 15.00 9.27
C THR A 277 4.24 14.06 10.46
N ILE A 278 4.40 14.59 11.68
CA ILE A 278 4.23 13.82 12.92
C ILE A 278 2.79 13.32 13.03
N SER A 279 1.82 14.19 12.74
CA SER A 279 0.40 13.83 12.75
C SER A 279 0.08 12.75 11.72
N ILE A 280 0.68 12.79 10.51
CA ILE A 280 0.51 11.76 9.47
C ILE A 280 1.03 10.40 9.95
N ILE A 281 2.18 10.37 10.65
CA ILE A 281 2.73 9.14 11.22
C ILE A 281 1.72 8.53 12.20
N PHE A 282 1.20 9.28 13.16
CA PHE A 282 0.20 8.75 14.10
C PHE A 282 -1.10 8.34 13.41
N MET A 283 -1.60 9.14 12.44
CA MET A 283 -2.80 8.82 11.68
C MET A 283 -2.63 7.56 10.83
N GLY A 284 -1.45 7.33 10.24
CA GLY A 284 -1.15 6.13 9.50
C GLY A 284 -1.18 4.88 10.37
N LEU A 285 -0.59 4.93 11.58
CA LEU A 285 -0.67 3.83 12.54
C LEU A 285 -2.12 3.55 12.95
N PHE A 286 -2.86 4.62 13.27
CA PHE A 286 -4.29 4.51 13.60
C PHE A 286 -5.09 3.87 12.46
N ALA A 287 -4.86 4.31 11.22
CA ALA A 287 -5.50 3.76 10.03
C ALA A 287 -5.27 2.25 9.88
N PHE A 288 -4.03 1.80 10.06
CA PHE A 288 -3.67 0.37 10.01
C PHE A 288 -4.34 -0.46 11.10
N CYS A 289 -4.36 0.06 12.33
CA CYS A 289 -5.05 -0.59 13.44
C CYS A 289 -6.55 -0.72 13.14
N MET A 290 -7.20 0.35 12.68
CA MET A 290 -8.63 0.35 12.38
C MET A 290 -9.00 -0.53 11.20
N SER A 291 -8.14 -0.64 10.19
CA SER A 291 -8.33 -1.59 9.08
C SER A 291 -8.29 -3.04 9.55
N THR A 292 -7.34 -3.38 10.41
CA THR A 292 -7.25 -4.71 11.03
C THR A 292 -8.49 -5.00 11.88
N VAL A 293 -8.94 -4.03 12.69
CA VAL A 293 -10.16 -4.14 13.52
C VAL A 293 -11.38 -4.39 12.64
N GLY A 294 -11.59 -3.59 11.59
CA GLY A 294 -12.75 -3.72 10.69
C GLY A 294 -12.81 -5.10 10.04
N GLY A 295 -11.69 -5.58 9.51
CA GLY A 295 -11.61 -6.91 8.90
C GLY A 295 -11.91 -8.05 9.89
N ILE A 296 -11.35 -7.98 11.11
CA ILE A 296 -11.59 -9.01 12.14
C ILE A 296 -13.04 -8.98 12.63
N LEU A 297 -13.62 -7.81 12.85
CA LEU A 297 -15.01 -7.69 13.32
C LEU A 297 -15.99 -8.29 12.33
N LEU A 298 -15.82 -8.03 11.02
CA LEU A 298 -16.63 -8.70 10.01
C LEU A 298 -16.33 -10.21 9.96
N GLY A 299 -15.07 -10.62 10.12
CA GLY A 299 -14.69 -12.03 10.26
C GLY A 299 -15.41 -12.72 11.40
N LYS A 300 -15.55 -12.05 12.56
CA LYS A 300 -16.35 -12.55 13.71
C LYS A 300 -17.85 -12.63 13.40
N LEU A 301 -18.38 -11.61 12.73
CA LEU A 301 -19.77 -11.65 12.29
C LEU A 301 -20.02 -12.86 11.38
N LEU A 302 -19.14 -13.09 10.41
CA LEU A 302 -19.23 -14.25 9.53
C LEU A 302 -19.03 -15.58 10.28
N TYR A 303 -18.17 -15.64 11.30
CA TYR A 303 -18.05 -16.79 12.18
C TYR A 303 -19.38 -17.13 12.86
N ILE A 304 -20.06 -16.12 13.42
CA ILE A 304 -21.35 -16.28 14.09
C ILE A 304 -22.42 -16.73 13.09
N VAL A 305 -22.57 -16.01 11.97
CA VAL A 305 -23.61 -16.29 10.95
C VAL A 305 -23.43 -17.66 10.30
N THR A 306 -22.17 -18.11 10.12
CA THR A 306 -21.90 -19.43 9.51
C THR A 306 -21.86 -20.58 10.50
N GLY A 307 -22.13 -20.34 11.78
CA GLY A 307 -22.06 -21.37 12.81
C GLY A 307 -20.65 -21.92 13.03
N GLY A 308 -19.63 -21.05 13.01
CA GLY A 308 -18.25 -21.41 13.31
C GLY A 308 -17.45 -21.98 12.13
N LYS A 309 -17.90 -21.79 10.89
CA LYS A 309 -17.22 -22.34 9.69
C LYS A 309 -16.11 -21.44 9.15
N ILE A 310 -16.16 -20.14 9.43
CA ILE A 310 -15.17 -19.16 8.97
C ILE A 310 -14.30 -18.75 10.14
N ASN A 311 -12.97 -18.82 9.96
CA ASN A 311 -12.02 -18.34 10.96
C ASN A 311 -11.91 -16.80 10.90
N PRO A 312 -12.21 -16.06 11.99
CA PRO A 312 -12.16 -14.60 11.99
C PRO A 312 -10.80 -14.01 11.64
N LEU A 313 -9.72 -14.75 11.87
CA LEU A 313 -8.36 -14.27 11.57
C LEU A 313 -8.15 -13.90 10.11
N ILE A 314 -8.86 -14.56 9.17
CA ILE A 314 -8.69 -14.24 7.74
C ILE A 314 -9.15 -12.81 7.41
N GLY A 315 -10.02 -12.22 8.23
CA GLY A 315 -10.45 -10.84 8.08
C GLY A 315 -9.33 -9.82 8.25
N SER A 316 -8.33 -10.10 9.12
CA SER A 316 -7.16 -9.22 9.27
C SER A 316 -6.32 -9.12 7.99
N ALA A 317 -6.41 -10.11 7.12
CA ALA A 317 -5.73 -10.12 5.83
C ALA A 317 -6.40 -9.22 4.78
N GLY A 318 -7.57 -8.66 5.05
CA GLY A 318 -8.29 -7.75 4.13
C GLY A 318 -7.56 -6.44 3.82
N VAL A 319 -6.46 -6.13 4.50
CA VAL A 319 -5.54 -5.05 4.10
C VAL A 319 -4.72 -5.47 2.87
N SER A 320 -4.36 -4.50 2.02
CA SER A 320 -3.73 -4.77 0.70
C SER A 320 -2.27 -5.21 0.74
N ALA A 321 -1.67 -5.41 1.91
CA ALA A 321 -0.27 -5.84 2.04
C ALA A 321 -0.11 -7.33 1.67
N VAL A 322 -0.06 -7.61 0.37
CA VAL A 322 0.02 -8.96 -0.21
C VAL A 322 1.49 -9.40 -0.32
N PRO A 323 1.83 -10.62 0.10
CA PRO A 323 1.06 -11.62 0.87
C PRO A 323 1.28 -11.53 2.39
N MET A 324 1.82 -10.43 2.88
CA MET A 324 2.32 -10.29 4.26
C MET A 324 1.21 -10.47 5.30
N ALA A 325 0.08 -9.77 5.14
CA ALA A 325 -1.03 -9.86 6.08
C ALA A 325 -1.66 -11.28 6.11
N ALA A 326 -1.72 -11.97 4.97
CA ALA A 326 -2.17 -13.35 4.91
C ALA A 326 -1.23 -14.30 5.66
N ARG A 327 0.10 -14.08 5.57
CA ARG A 327 1.09 -14.86 6.36
C ARG A 327 0.94 -14.62 7.85
N VAL A 328 0.65 -13.40 8.28
CA VAL A 328 0.41 -13.09 9.70
C VAL A 328 -0.85 -13.84 10.20
N SER A 329 -1.93 -13.85 9.43
CA SER A 329 -3.13 -14.62 9.76
C SER A 329 -2.81 -16.12 9.90
N GLN A 330 -2.01 -16.67 8.99
CA GLN A 330 -1.53 -18.07 9.07
C GLN A 330 -0.71 -18.31 10.35
N THR A 331 0.25 -17.44 10.65
CA THR A 331 1.14 -17.60 11.82
C THR A 331 0.35 -17.57 13.13
N VAL A 332 -0.58 -16.64 13.27
CA VAL A 332 -1.43 -16.53 14.46
C VAL A 332 -2.39 -17.74 14.56
N GLY A 333 -2.97 -18.19 13.46
CA GLY A 333 -3.83 -19.39 13.44
C GLY A 333 -3.07 -20.68 13.78
N ALA A 334 -1.87 -20.84 13.21
CA ALA A 334 -1.02 -22.00 13.49
C ALA A 334 -0.51 -22.04 14.94
N SER A 335 -0.31 -20.90 15.59
CA SER A 335 0.07 -20.85 17.01
C SER A 335 -0.99 -21.39 17.96
N GLU A 336 -2.27 -21.35 17.58
CA GLU A 336 -3.39 -21.90 18.35
C GLU A 336 -3.73 -23.34 17.93
N ASN A 337 -3.54 -23.66 16.66
CA ASN A 337 -3.78 -24.98 16.11
C ASN A 337 -2.79 -25.27 14.95
N PRO A 338 -1.72 -26.04 15.20
CA PRO A 338 -0.67 -26.32 14.20
C PRO A 338 -1.17 -26.98 12.90
N THR A 339 -2.34 -27.60 12.92
CA THR A 339 -2.94 -28.23 11.74
C THR A 339 -3.87 -27.28 10.97
N ASN A 340 -3.91 -26.01 11.33
CA ASN A 340 -4.76 -25.01 10.72
C ASN A 340 -4.02 -24.25 9.60
N PHE A 341 -4.36 -24.55 8.35
CA PHE A 341 -3.78 -23.93 7.16
C PHE A 341 -4.70 -22.81 6.66
N LEU A 342 -4.51 -21.60 7.22
CA LEU A 342 -5.33 -20.43 6.87
C LEU A 342 -4.78 -19.63 5.67
N LEU A 343 -3.53 -19.84 5.24
CA LEU A 343 -2.87 -18.99 4.25
C LEU A 343 -3.71 -18.82 2.98
N MET A 344 -4.17 -19.92 2.38
CA MET A 344 -4.95 -19.85 1.14
C MET A 344 -6.30 -19.16 1.33
N HIS A 345 -6.92 -19.31 2.52
CA HIS A 345 -8.16 -18.63 2.87
C HIS A 345 -7.94 -17.14 3.14
N ALA A 346 -6.83 -16.78 3.75
CA ALA A 346 -6.43 -15.39 4.02
C ALA A 346 -5.98 -14.65 2.75
N MET A 347 -5.46 -15.35 1.74
CA MET A 347 -5.11 -14.75 0.44
C MET A 347 -6.34 -14.17 -0.27
N GLY A 348 -7.53 -14.78 -0.14
CA GLY A 348 -8.76 -14.24 -0.71
C GLY A 348 -9.07 -12.81 -0.25
N PRO A 349 -9.27 -12.57 1.05
CA PRO A 349 -9.44 -11.22 1.59
C PRO A 349 -8.26 -10.29 1.30
N ASN A 350 -7.03 -10.80 1.32
CA ASN A 350 -5.83 -10.01 1.08
C ASN A 350 -5.81 -9.40 -0.33
N VAL A 351 -6.14 -10.20 -1.32
CA VAL A 351 -6.26 -9.74 -2.71
C VAL A 351 -7.51 -8.86 -2.92
N ALA A 352 -8.61 -9.18 -2.23
CA ALA A 352 -9.80 -8.33 -2.22
C ALA A 352 -9.50 -6.93 -1.66
N GLY A 353 -8.59 -6.83 -0.70
CA GLY A 353 -8.09 -5.56 -0.16
C GLY A 353 -7.46 -4.66 -1.22
N VAL A 354 -6.68 -5.22 -2.16
CA VAL A 354 -6.07 -4.44 -3.25
C VAL A 354 -7.13 -3.83 -4.16
N ILE A 355 -8.19 -4.60 -4.48
CA ILE A 355 -9.34 -4.06 -5.21
C ILE A 355 -10.03 -2.99 -4.38
N GLY A 356 -10.21 -3.23 -3.09
CA GLY A 356 -10.87 -2.32 -2.15
C GLY A 356 -10.13 -0.99 -2.00
N SER A 357 -8.80 -1.00 -1.83
CA SER A 357 -7.99 0.22 -1.76
C SER A 357 -8.02 1.02 -3.07
N ALA A 358 -7.95 0.34 -4.23
CA ALA A 358 -8.07 0.99 -5.54
C ALA A 358 -9.46 1.64 -5.72
N VAL A 359 -10.53 0.96 -5.31
CA VAL A 359 -11.90 1.52 -5.35
C VAL A 359 -12.04 2.72 -4.40
N ALA A 360 -11.50 2.64 -3.18
CA ALA A 360 -11.50 3.76 -2.23
C ALA A 360 -10.71 4.95 -2.80
N ALA A 361 -9.58 4.71 -3.45
CA ALA A 361 -8.81 5.73 -4.15
C ALA A 361 -9.63 6.39 -5.27
N GLY A 362 -10.27 5.58 -6.10
CA GLY A 362 -11.14 6.08 -7.16
C GLY A 362 -12.31 6.93 -6.62
N TYR A 363 -12.89 6.54 -5.50
CA TYR A 363 -13.94 7.30 -4.83
C TYR A 363 -13.43 8.67 -4.33
N PHE A 364 -12.25 8.71 -3.69
CA PHE A 364 -11.64 9.97 -3.29
C PHE A 364 -11.27 10.85 -4.48
N MET A 365 -10.81 10.26 -5.58
CA MET A 365 -10.55 11.00 -6.82
C MET A 365 -11.83 11.56 -7.44
N LEU A 366 -12.94 10.85 -7.37
CA LEU A 366 -14.23 11.33 -7.86
C LEU A 366 -14.73 12.57 -7.08
N ILE A 367 -14.55 12.55 -5.75
CA ILE A 367 -15.03 13.63 -4.87
C ILE A 367 -14.07 14.82 -4.85
N PHE A 368 -12.77 14.57 -4.76
CA PHE A 368 -11.76 15.60 -4.46
C PHE A 368 -10.79 15.89 -5.61
N GLY A 369 -10.78 15.07 -6.66
CA GLY A 369 -9.84 15.19 -7.78
C GLY A 369 -10.16 16.27 -8.82
N LYS A 370 -11.21 17.07 -8.58
CA LYS A 370 -11.62 18.19 -9.44
C LYS A 370 -10.89 19.48 -9.05
#